data_be280d56da3ea56cf782de90b42beae8
#
_entry.id   be280d56da3ea56cf782de90b42beae8
#
_cell.length_a   1.000
_cell.length_b   1.000
_cell.length_c   1.000
_cell.angle_alpha   90.00
_cell.angle_beta   90.00
_cell.angle_gamma   90.00
#
_symmetry.space_group_name_H-M   'P 1'
#
loop_
_entity.id
_entity.type
_entity.pdbx_description
1 polymer ?
#
loop_
_entity_poly.entity_id
_entity_poly.type
_entity_poly.pdbx_seq_one_letter_code
_entity_poly.pdbx_strand_id
1 'polypeptide(L)'
;GGAGYGQVKLSLLNEILGRSSWAPIVFGCQAPDTGNAEIIAHYGTPEQKERYLHPLLEGEMFSCYSMTEPHAGADPTMFTTRAEKDGDEWVINGWKFFSSNAGTASFLIVMAVTNPDVSAYQGMSMFLVPTDTPGIEIVRNVGLGGEPEGHGSHALIHYQDVRVPEEGLLGGEGQAFAIAQTRLGGGRIHHAMRTIGMAGKAL
;
A
#
# COMPACT_ATOMS: atom_id res chain seq x y z
N GLY A 1 -1.26 9.09 -16.52
CA GLY A 1 -1.28 10.40 -15.97
C GLY A 1 0.08 11.04 -15.77
N GLY A 2 0.05 12.24 -15.23
CA GLY A 2 1.24 13.03 -14.95
C GLY A 2 1.93 13.59 -16.19
N ALA A 3 3.10 14.22 -16.00
CA ALA A 3 3.81 14.98 -17.03
C ALA A 3 4.57 14.12 -18.04
N GLY A 4 4.55 12.79 -17.90
CA GLY A 4 5.18 11.87 -18.85
C GLY A 4 6.73 11.94 -18.92
N TYR A 5 7.39 12.38 -17.87
CA TYR A 5 8.85 12.55 -17.87
C TYR A 5 9.64 11.23 -17.88
N GLY A 6 9.01 10.12 -17.56
CA GLY A 6 9.65 8.82 -17.46
C GLY A 6 10.50 8.65 -16.20
N GLN A 7 10.94 7.41 -15.96
CA GLN A 7 11.56 7.00 -14.70
C GLN A 7 12.90 7.71 -14.41
N VAL A 8 13.70 8.01 -15.43
CA VAL A 8 15.02 8.65 -15.22
C VAL A 8 14.87 10.06 -14.67
N LYS A 9 14.00 10.89 -15.29
CA LYS A 9 13.79 12.27 -14.81
C LYS A 9 13.14 12.27 -13.43
N LEU A 10 12.19 11.35 -13.18
CA LEU A 10 11.56 11.20 -11.87
C LEU A 10 12.58 10.79 -10.80
N SER A 11 13.54 9.96 -11.13
CA SER A 11 14.62 9.57 -10.23
C SER A 11 15.51 10.76 -9.83
N LEU A 12 15.93 11.58 -10.80
CA LEU A 12 16.67 12.81 -10.54
C LEU A 12 15.87 13.82 -9.71
N LEU A 13 14.57 13.93 -9.97
CA LEU A 13 13.68 14.74 -9.15
C LEU A 13 13.65 14.24 -7.69
N ASN A 14 13.56 12.94 -7.48
CA ASN A 14 13.56 12.34 -6.14
C ASN A 14 14.88 12.59 -5.39
N GLU A 15 16.03 12.66 -6.07
CA GLU A 15 17.30 13.06 -5.45
C GLU A 15 17.21 14.48 -4.89
N ILE A 16 16.67 15.42 -5.69
CA ILE A 16 16.49 16.80 -5.25
C ILE A 16 15.51 16.90 -4.08
N LEU A 17 14.36 16.22 -4.18
CA LEU A 17 13.32 16.18 -3.14
C LEU A 17 13.85 15.58 -1.84
N GLY A 18 14.76 14.60 -1.92
CA GLY A 18 15.37 13.94 -0.77
C GLY A 18 16.18 14.88 0.14
N ARG A 19 16.56 16.06 -0.34
CA ARG A 19 17.24 17.08 0.47
C ARG A 19 16.34 17.78 1.49
N SER A 20 15.04 17.53 1.43
CA SER A 20 14.03 18.10 2.34
C SER A 20 13.15 16.99 2.91
N SER A 21 12.86 17.04 4.21
CA SER A 21 11.94 16.09 4.86
C SER A 21 10.48 16.27 4.40
N TRP A 22 10.11 17.45 3.89
CA TRP A 22 8.75 17.81 3.53
C TRP A 22 8.49 17.77 2.01
N ALA A 23 9.51 18.02 1.20
CA ALA A 23 9.33 18.12 -0.24
C ALA A 23 8.71 16.85 -0.87
N PRO A 24 9.09 15.62 -0.52
CA PRO A 24 8.44 14.43 -1.07
C PRO A 24 6.93 14.38 -0.80
N ILE A 25 6.48 14.88 0.36
CA ILE A 25 5.06 14.94 0.73
C ILE A 25 4.35 15.99 -0.13
N VAL A 26 4.87 17.22 -0.16
CA VAL A 26 4.27 18.36 -0.89
C VAL A 26 4.13 18.07 -2.39
N PHE A 27 5.09 17.36 -2.98
CA PHE A 27 5.07 16.99 -4.40
C PHE A 27 4.44 15.62 -4.70
N GLY A 28 3.72 15.03 -3.74
CA GLY A 28 3.01 13.76 -3.94
C GLY A 28 3.93 12.57 -4.27
N CYS A 29 5.20 12.64 -3.88
CA CYS A 29 6.19 11.59 -4.13
C CYS A 29 6.43 10.69 -2.91
N GLN A 30 5.62 10.83 -1.86
CA GLN A 30 5.78 10.08 -0.61
C GLN A 30 5.02 8.75 -0.65
N ALA A 31 5.63 7.71 -0.10
CA ALA A 31 4.94 6.46 0.19
C ALA A 31 4.01 6.64 1.43
N PRO A 32 2.89 5.92 1.49
CA PRO A 32 2.45 4.87 0.56
C PRO A 32 1.68 5.38 -0.67
N ASP A 33 1.19 6.60 -0.67
CA ASP A 33 0.21 7.12 -1.63
C ASP A 33 0.71 7.11 -3.07
N THR A 34 1.97 7.47 -3.31
CA THR A 34 2.57 7.45 -4.66
C THR A 34 2.43 6.09 -5.33
N GLY A 35 2.86 5.03 -4.65
CA GLY A 35 2.81 3.67 -5.20
C GLY A 35 1.38 3.12 -5.24
N ASN A 36 0.54 3.49 -4.29
CA ASN A 36 -0.87 3.11 -4.26
C ASN A 36 -1.62 3.76 -5.42
N ALA A 37 -1.40 5.04 -5.68
CA ALA A 37 -1.95 5.73 -6.85
C ALA A 37 -1.53 5.07 -8.17
N GLU A 38 -0.25 4.66 -8.28
CA GLU A 38 0.27 4.00 -9.47
C GLU A 38 -0.47 2.70 -9.79
N ILE A 39 -0.66 1.83 -8.80
CA ILE A 39 -1.35 0.56 -9.03
C ILE A 39 -2.84 0.73 -9.27
N ILE A 40 -3.52 1.68 -8.62
CA ILE A 40 -4.92 1.98 -8.92
C ILE A 40 -5.04 2.56 -10.35
N ALA A 41 -4.12 3.42 -10.77
CA ALA A 41 -4.11 3.95 -12.12
C ALA A 41 -3.95 2.87 -13.21
N HIS A 42 -3.13 1.85 -12.94
CA HIS A 42 -2.87 0.76 -13.89
C HIS A 42 -3.93 -0.34 -13.87
N TYR A 43 -4.41 -0.73 -12.70
CA TYR A 43 -5.22 -1.95 -12.51
C TYR A 43 -6.64 -1.67 -12.04
N GLY A 44 -6.93 -0.46 -11.57
CA GLY A 44 -8.27 -0.09 -11.11
C GLY A 44 -9.28 0.04 -12.25
N THR A 45 -10.54 -0.30 -11.96
CA THR A 45 -11.67 -0.03 -12.83
C THR A 45 -11.93 1.49 -12.94
N PRO A 46 -12.73 1.96 -13.90
CA PRO A 46 -13.14 3.36 -13.95
C PRO A 46 -13.76 3.85 -12.62
N GLU A 47 -14.62 3.02 -12.02
CA GLU A 47 -15.29 3.33 -10.74
C GLU A 47 -14.32 3.39 -9.57
N GLN A 48 -13.36 2.48 -9.51
CA GLN A 48 -12.29 2.50 -8.50
C GLN A 48 -11.39 3.73 -8.65
N LYS A 49 -11.09 4.14 -9.88
CA LYS A 49 -10.31 5.36 -10.15
C LYS A 49 -11.05 6.62 -9.72
N GLU A 50 -12.33 6.70 -10.01
CA GLU A 50 -13.17 7.83 -9.58
C GLU A 50 -13.27 7.90 -8.06
N ARG A 51 -13.48 6.74 -7.42
CA ARG A 51 -13.69 6.68 -5.98
C ARG A 51 -12.43 6.89 -5.14
N TYR A 52 -11.28 6.36 -5.59
CA TYR A 52 -10.06 6.30 -4.80
C TYR A 52 -8.89 7.07 -5.41
N LEU A 53 -8.66 6.98 -6.73
CA LEU A 53 -7.48 7.57 -7.36
C LEU A 53 -7.58 9.09 -7.44
N HIS A 54 -8.69 9.61 -7.92
CA HIS A 54 -8.85 11.05 -8.11
C HIS A 54 -8.77 11.80 -6.76
N PRO A 55 -9.53 11.42 -5.70
CA PRO A 55 -9.41 12.05 -4.40
C PRO A 55 -8.02 11.89 -3.75
N LEU A 56 -7.34 10.76 -4.01
CA LEU A 56 -5.97 10.54 -3.54
C LEU A 56 -4.98 11.51 -4.20
N LEU A 57 -5.12 11.75 -5.50
CA LEU A 57 -4.26 12.69 -6.25
C LEU A 57 -4.53 14.16 -5.88
N GLU A 58 -5.76 14.49 -5.52
CA GLU A 58 -6.15 15.84 -5.06
C GLU A 58 -5.77 16.07 -3.58
N GLY A 59 -5.33 15.04 -2.86
CA GLY A 59 -4.96 15.13 -1.44
C GLY A 59 -6.17 15.18 -0.50
N GLU A 60 -7.34 14.81 -0.97
CA GLU A 60 -8.58 14.70 -0.19
C GLU A 60 -8.67 13.39 0.58
N MET A 61 -7.96 12.36 0.11
CA MET A 61 -7.83 11.06 0.75
C MET A 61 -6.36 10.70 0.96
N PHE A 62 -6.12 9.86 1.97
CA PHE A 62 -4.85 9.17 2.20
C PHE A 62 -5.08 7.67 2.14
N SER A 63 -4.04 6.94 1.81
CA SER A 63 -4.12 5.48 1.68
C SER A 63 -3.09 4.75 2.53
N CYS A 64 -3.34 3.48 2.76
CA CYS A 64 -2.41 2.58 3.41
C CYS A 64 -2.14 1.37 2.52
N TYR A 65 -0.91 0.85 2.54
CA TYR A 65 -0.56 -0.40 1.89
C TYR A 65 -0.36 -1.49 2.94
N SER A 66 -1.27 -2.45 2.98
CA SER A 66 -1.37 -3.48 4.01
C SER A 66 -0.98 -4.85 3.42
N MET A 67 0.34 -5.10 3.31
CA MET A 67 0.89 -6.29 2.67
C MET A 67 1.60 -7.20 3.67
N THR A 68 2.62 -6.70 4.37
CA THR A 68 3.49 -7.45 5.27
C THR A 68 2.72 -8.04 6.46
N GLU A 69 3.18 -9.17 6.99
CA GLU A 69 2.59 -9.85 8.15
C GLU A 69 3.60 -9.98 9.30
N PRO A 70 3.15 -10.11 10.57
CA PRO A 70 4.05 -10.13 11.72
C PRO A 70 5.13 -11.20 11.68
N HIS A 71 4.84 -12.34 11.05
CA HIS A 71 5.74 -13.50 10.96
C HIS A 71 6.36 -13.70 9.58
N ALA A 72 6.04 -12.83 8.62
CA ALA A 72 6.39 -13.01 7.21
C ALA A 72 6.89 -11.68 6.60
N GLY A 73 8.03 -11.18 7.06
CA GLY A 73 8.56 -9.88 6.67
C GLY A 73 8.90 -9.76 5.19
N ALA A 74 9.98 -10.40 4.76
CA ALA A 74 10.52 -10.24 3.40
C ALA A 74 9.99 -11.28 2.39
N ASP A 75 9.33 -12.33 2.86
CA ASP A 75 8.88 -13.46 2.04
C ASP A 75 7.35 -13.52 1.97
N PRO A 76 6.74 -13.04 0.87
CA PRO A 76 5.28 -13.09 0.72
C PRO A 76 4.71 -14.50 0.57
N THR A 77 5.56 -15.52 0.30
CA THR A 77 5.10 -16.91 0.22
C THR A 77 4.65 -17.46 1.57
N MET A 78 5.00 -16.77 2.66
CA MET A 78 4.62 -17.14 4.02
C MET A 78 3.37 -16.42 4.52
N PHE A 79 2.69 -15.64 3.70
CA PHE A 79 1.49 -14.92 4.11
C PHE A 79 0.34 -15.87 4.43
N THR A 80 -0.39 -15.55 5.50
CA THR A 80 -1.50 -16.34 6.04
C THR A 80 -2.82 -15.58 6.10
N THR A 81 -2.81 -14.26 5.94
CA THR A 81 -4.04 -13.48 5.79
C THR A 81 -4.79 -13.99 4.58
N ARG A 82 -6.05 -14.41 4.78
CA ARG A 82 -6.90 -15.02 3.74
C ARG A 82 -8.07 -14.14 3.40
N ALA A 83 -8.52 -14.26 2.15
CA ALA A 83 -9.81 -13.76 1.70
C ALA A 83 -10.57 -14.93 1.07
N GLU A 84 -11.70 -15.28 1.66
CA GLU A 84 -12.55 -16.36 1.20
C GLU A 84 -13.83 -15.79 0.59
N LYS A 85 -14.28 -16.38 -0.52
CA LYS A 85 -15.48 -15.92 -1.22
C LYS A 85 -16.74 -16.40 -0.49
N ASP A 86 -17.67 -15.47 -0.23
CA ASP A 86 -18.97 -15.74 0.39
C ASP A 86 -20.07 -15.02 -0.41
N GLY A 87 -20.67 -15.69 -1.37
CA GLY A 87 -21.59 -15.09 -2.34
C GLY A 87 -20.87 -14.07 -3.23
N ASP A 88 -21.35 -12.85 -3.22
CA ASP A 88 -20.81 -11.72 -4.00
C ASP A 88 -19.77 -10.88 -3.22
N GLU A 89 -19.33 -11.39 -2.08
CA GLU A 89 -18.36 -10.73 -1.20
C GLU A 89 -17.13 -11.61 -0.96
N TRP A 90 -16.06 -10.95 -0.52
CA TRP A 90 -14.89 -11.59 0.06
C TRP A 90 -14.84 -11.32 1.56
N VAL A 91 -14.50 -12.34 2.34
CA VAL A 91 -14.32 -12.24 3.79
C VAL A 91 -12.85 -12.34 4.13
N ILE A 92 -12.27 -11.23 4.62
CA ILE A 92 -10.84 -11.14 4.92
C ILE A 92 -10.62 -11.40 6.40
N ASN A 93 -9.68 -12.33 6.70
CA ASN A 93 -9.25 -12.68 8.05
C ASN A 93 -7.73 -12.75 8.13
N GLY A 94 -7.12 -12.15 9.16
CA GLY A 94 -5.69 -12.27 9.38
C GLY A 94 -5.06 -11.03 10.02
N TRP A 95 -3.74 -10.95 9.91
CA TRP A 95 -2.93 -9.91 10.56
C TRP A 95 -1.99 -9.24 9.56
N LYS A 96 -1.90 -7.94 9.63
CA LYS A 96 -0.95 -7.15 8.84
C LYS A 96 -0.13 -6.25 9.74
N PHE A 97 1.16 -6.08 9.40
CA PHE A 97 2.08 -5.30 10.20
C PHE A 97 2.97 -4.41 9.35
N PHE A 98 3.34 -3.28 9.95
CA PHE A 98 3.93 -2.13 9.30
C PHE A 98 3.01 -1.51 8.24
N SER A 99 1.69 -1.52 8.50
CA SER A 99 0.69 -0.84 7.65
C SER A 99 0.80 0.67 7.87
N SER A 100 1.65 1.31 7.06
CA SER A 100 1.97 2.74 7.23
C SER A 100 0.74 3.61 6.99
N ASN A 101 0.55 4.59 7.88
CA ASN A 101 -0.53 5.58 7.84
C ASN A 101 -1.95 5.01 8.01
N ALA A 102 -2.13 3.77 8.46
CA ALA A 102 -3.46 3.18 8.60
C ALA A 102 -4.41 4.01 9.48
N GLY A 103 -3.89 4.66 10.53
CA GLY A 103 -4.70 5.50 11.43
C GLY A 103 -5.25 6.79 10.82
N THR A 104 -4.74 7.20 9.67
CA THR A 104 -5.17 8.41 8.93
C THR A 104 -5.67 8.11 7.53
N ALA A 105 -5.50 6.87 7.07
CA ALA A 105 -5.93 6.46 5.75
C ALA A 105 -7.45 6.36 5.64
N SER A 106 -7.99 6.80 4.51
CA SER A 106 -9.40 6.63 4.15
C SER A 106 -9.68 5.21 3.65
N PHE A 107 -8.66 4.56 3.08
CA PHE A 107 -8.76 3.19 2.60
C PHE A 107 -7.42 2.45 2.69
N LEU A 108 -7.51 1.14 2.73
CA LEU A 108 -6.39 0.21 2.77
C LEU A 108 -6.31 -0.55 1.44
N ILE A 109 -5.09 -0.80 0.96
CA ILE A 109 -4.85 -1.79 -0.10
C ILE A 109 -4.35 -3.06 0.58
N VAL A 110 -5.20 -4.05 0.67
CA VAL A 110 -4.96 -5.28 1.44
C VAL A 110 -4.59 -6.41 0.50
N MET A 111 -3.46 -7.08 0.76
CA MET A 111 -3.05 -8.29 0.04
C MET A 111 -3.40 -9.52 0.87
N ALA A 112 -4.15 -10.46 0.31
CA ALA A 112 -4.59 -11.67 0.99
C ALA A 112 -4.52 -12.90 0.08
N VAL A 113 -4.35 -14.07 0.69
CA VAL A 113 -4.39 -15.37 -0.01
C VAL A 113 -5.84 -15.70 -0.34
N THR A 114 -6.14 -15.86 -1.62
CA THR A 114 -7.46 -16.26 -2.14
C THR A 114 -7.48 -17.71 -2.63
N ASN A 115 -6.35 -18.22 -3.08
CA ASN A 115 -6.21 -19.61 -3.51
C ASN A 115 -4.93 -20.23 -2.95
N PRO A 116 -5.01 -21.05 -1.87
CA PRO A 116 -3.83 -21.69 -1.28
C PRO A 116 -3.31 -22.91 -2.08
N ASP A 117 -4.05 -23.40 -3.07
CA ASP A 117 -3.73 -24.62 -3.81
C ASP A 117 -2.80 -24.39 -5.01
N VAL A 118 -2.48 -23.10 -5.29
CA VAL A 118 -1.55 -22.73 -6.35
C VAL A 118 -0.29 -22.07 -5.77
N SER A 119 0.67 -21.75 -6.64
CA SER A 119 1.85 -20.99 -6.21
C SER A 119 1.44 -19.71 -5.49
N ALA A 120 2.11 -19.37 -4.39
CA ALA A 120 1.87 -18.12 -3.64
C ALA A 120 1.91 -16.88 -4.54
N TYR A 121 2.70 -16.89 -5.61
CA TYR A 121 2.76 -15.79 -6.58
C TYR A 121 1.51 -15.63 -7.46
N GLN A 122 0.65 -16.65 -7.49
CA GLN A 122 -0.62 -16.69 -8.26
C GLN A 122 -1.84 -16.87 -7.36
N GLY A 123 -1.63 -17.14 -6.06
CA GLY A 123 -2.68 -17.43 -5.09
C GLY A 123 -3.12 -16.25 -4.25
N MET A 124 -2.62 -15.05 -4.53
CA MET A 124 -2.95 -13.85 -3.74
C MET A 124 -3.68 -12.81 -4.58
N SER A 125 -4.65 -12.15 -3.94
CA SER A 125 -5.44 -11.05 -4.53
C SER A 125 -5.27 -9.78 -3.71
N MET A 126 -5.63 -8.66 -4.31
CA MET A 126 -5.46 -7.34 -3.71
C MET A 126 -6.80 -6.62 -3.65
N PHE A 127 -7.11 -6.03 -2.51
CA PHE A 127 -8.42 -5.43 -2.25
C PHE A 127 -8.31 -3.98 -1.83
N LEU A 128 -9.20 -3.13 -2.35
CA LEU A 128 -9.42 -1.77 -1.89
C LEU A 128 -10.49 -1.81 -0.80
N VAL A 129 -10.11 -1.51 0.44
CA VAL A 129 -10.97 -1.66 1.60
C VAL A 129 -11.06 -0.33 2.34
N PRO A 130 -12.24 0.31 2.46
CA PRO A 130 -12.42 1.49 3.31
C PRO A 130 -11.98 1.20 4.74
N THR A 131 -11.29 2.14 5.38
CA THR A 131 -10.71 1.91 6.73
C THR A 131 -11.79 1.76 7.81
N ASP A 132 -12.99 2.28 7.57
CA ASP A 132 -14.15 2.18 8.46
C ASP A 132 -14.97 0.89 8.28
N THR A 133 -14.50 -0.05 7.42
CA THR A 133 -15.17 -1.32 7.22
C THR A 133 -15.18 -2.13 8.54
N PRO A 134 -16.36 -2.63 8.97
CA PRO A 134 -16.44 -3.43 10.18
C PRO A 134 -15.48 -4.61 10.18
N GLY A 135 -14.87 -4.90 11.35
CA GLY A 135 -13.91 -5.99 11.52
C GLY A 135 -12.46 -5.57 11.32
N ILE A 136 -12.17 -4.33 10.94
CA ILE A 136 -10.82 -3.77 10.91
C ILE A 136 -10.50 -3.19 12.27
N GLU A 137 -9.47 -3.73 12.93
CA GLU A 137 -8.96 -3.24 14.21
C GLU A 137 -7.51 -2.78 14.06
N ILE A 138 -7.25 -1.49 14.28
CA ILE A 138 -5.89 -0.97 14.44
C ILE A 138 -5.48 -1.21 15.90
N VAL A 139 -4.76 -2.32 16.12
CA VAL A 139 -4.42 -2.77 17.48
C VAL A 139 -3.43 -1.83 18.16
N ARG A 140 -2.42 -1.37 17.39
CA ARG A 140 -1.45 -0.37 17.87
C ARG A 140 -0.66 0.22 16.72
N ASN A 141 -0.15 1.40 16.92
CA ASN A 141 0.91 1.96 16.08
C ASN A 141 2.28 1.67 16.69
N VAL A 142 3.28 1.49 15.85
CA VAL A 142 4.67 1.31 16.25
C VAL A 142 5.53 2.42 15.65
N GLY A 143 6.43 2.92 16.48
CA GLY A 143 7.43 3.89 16.06
C GLY A 143 8.67 3.22 15.47
N LEU A 144 9.43 3.98 14.70
CA LEU A 144 10.74 3.60 14.19
C LEU A 144 11.81 4.45 14.89
N GLY A 145 12.85 3.78 15.37
CA GLY A 145 14.10 4.44 15.76
C GLY A 145 14.02 5.46 16.91
N GLY A 146 13.18 5.35 17.86
CA GLY A 146 13.09 6.25 19.02
C GLY A 146 11.80 7.06 19.09
N GLU A 147 10.88 6.85 18.15
CA GLU A 147 9.51 7.33 18.33
C GLU A 147 8.88 6.61 19.53
N PRO A 148 8.15 7.31 20.41
CA PRO A 148 7.45 6.67 21.51
C PRO A 148 6.46 5.61 21.03
N GLU A 149 6.27 4.56 21.83
CA GLU A 149 5.26 3.54 21.54
C GLU A 149 3.87 4.19 21.42
N GLY A 150 3.11 3.79 20.42
CA GLY A 150 1.77 4.35 20.11
C GLY A 150 1.79 5.64 19.28
N HIS A 151 2.93 6.29 19.10
CA HIS A 151 3.04 7.52 18.30
C HIS A 151 3.57 7.30 16.88
N GLY A 152 3.97 6.08 16.54
CA GLY A 152 4.45 5.75 15.20
C GLY A 152 3.34 5.75 14.15
N SER A 153 3.75 5.82 12.89
CA SER A 153 2.85 5.81 11.73
C SER A 153 2.61 4.41 11.15
N HIS A 154 3.20 3.35 11.73
CA HIS A 154 3.11 1.99 11.22
C HIS A 154 2.21 1.14 12.11
N ALA A 155 1.08 0.68 11.58
CA ALA A 155 0.09 -0.04 12.35
C ALA A 155 0.28 -1.56 12.32
N LEU A 156 -0.04 -2.21 13.45
CA LEU A 156 -0.46 -3.60 13.51
C LEU A 156 -1.98 -3.62 13.37
N ILE A 157 -2.46 -4.32 12.36
CA ILE A 157 -3.88 -4.42 12.03
C ILE A 157 -4.34 -5.86 12.16
N HIS A 158 -5.49 -6.06 12.79
CA HIS A 158 -6.25 -7.30 12.80
C HIS A 158 -7.48 -7.15 11.90
N TYR A 159 -7.65 -8.07 10.99
CA TYR A 159 -8.82 -8.23 10.13
C TYR A 159 -9.62 -9.42 10.64
N GLN A 160 -10.87 -9.18 11.03
CA GLN A 160 -11.77 -10.18 11.58
C GLN A 160 -13.12 -10.11 10.86
N ASP A 161 -13.38 -11.09 10.02
CA ASP A 161 -14.58 -11.20 9.19
C ASP A 161 -14.89 -9.91 8.39
N VAL A 162 -13.84 -9.29 7.86
CA VAL A 162 -13.95 -8.05 7.08
C VAL A 162 -14.56 -8.36 5.72
N ARG A 163 -15.77 -7.87 5.49
CA ARG A 163 -16.52 -8.08 4.26
C ARG A 163 -16.21 -7.02 3.22
N VAL A 164 -15.80 -7.48 2.05
CA VAL A 164 -15.42 -6.62 0.92
C VAL A 164 -16.21 -7.10 -0.30
N PRO A 165 -17.00 -6.23 -0.95
CA PRO A 165 -17.73 -6.60 -2.15
C PRO A 165 -16.79 -6.93 -3.30
N GLU A 166 -17.25 -7.66 -4.31
CA GLU A 166 -16.47 -8.06 -5.49
C GLU A 166 -15.78 -6.86 -6.16
N GLU A 167 -16.45 -5.70 -6.18
CA GLU A 167 -15.93 -4.45 -6.73
C GLU A 167 -14.72 -3.89 -5.98
N GLY A 168 -14.46 -4.40 -4.77
CA GLY A 168 -13.25 -4.06 -4.00
C GLY A 168 -11.99 -4.76 -4.52
N LEU A 169 -12.09 -5.78 -5.37
CA LEU A 169 -10.94 -6.47 -5.95
C LEU A 169 -10.19 -5.55 -6.91
N LEU A 170 -8.91 -5.32 -6.65
CA LEU A 170 -8.03 -4.52 -7.51
C LEU A 170 -7.36 -5.41 -8.54
N GLY A 171 -7.61 -5.16 -9.81
CA GLY A 171 -7.15 -6.02 -10.90
C GLY A 171 -7.97 -7.31 -10.97
N GLY A 172 -7.30 -8.45 -11.06
CA GLY A 172 -7.92 -9.77 -11.09
C GLY A 172 -7.52 -10.65 -9.91
N GLU A 173 -8.31 -11.69 -9.66
CA GLU A 173 -7.97 -12.73 -8.68
C GLU A 173 -6.62 -13.36 -9.02
N GLY A 174 -5.78 -13.58 -8.01
CA GLY A 174 -4.44 -14.16 -8.15
C GLY A 174 -3.38 -13.19 -8.68
N GLN A 175 -3.70 -11.93 -8.95
CA GLN A 175 -2.78 -10.96 -9.56
C GLN A 175 -2.00 -10.09 -8.55
N ALA A 176 -2.24 -10.24 -7.25
CA ALA A 176 -1.67 -9.34 -6.25
C ALA A 176 -0.15 -9.25 -6.29
N PHE A 177 0.54 -10.35 -6.54
CA PHE A 177 2.00 -10.34 -6.60
C PHE A 177 2.52 -9.48 -7.78
N ALA A 178 1.94 -9.61 -8.96
CA ALA A 178 2.31 -8.82 -10.13
C ALA A 178 2.02 -7.33 -9.91
N ILE A 179 0.85 -7.01 -9.34
CA ILE A 179 0.46 -5.65 -8.95
C ILE A 179 1.45 -5.08 -7.92
N ALA A 180 1.82 -5.87 -6.90
CA ALA A 180 2.80 -5.48 -5.90
C ALA A 180 4.18 -5.18 -6.53
N GLN A 181 4.63 -5.96 -7.51
CA GLN A 181 5.90 -5.73 -8.21
C GLN A 181 5.88 -4.43 -9.03
N THR A 182 4.76 -4.09 -9.66
CA THR A 182 4.57 -2.79 -10.32
C THR A 182 4.79 -1.65 -9.33
N ARG A 183 4.11 -1.68 -8.19
CA ARG A 183 4.22 -0.69 -7.11
C ARG A 183 5.63 -0.58 -6.54
N LEU A 184 6.25 -1.72 -6.22
CA LEU A 184 7.54 -1.78 -5.54
C LEU A 184 8.72 -1.49 -6.48
N GLY A 185 8.58 -1.76 -7.77
CA GLY A 185 9.62 -1.54 -8.78
C GLY A 185 10.05 -0.07 -8.83
N GLY A 186 9.13 0.83 -9.10
CA GLY A 186 9.36 2.28 -9.11
C GLY A 186 9.78 2.81 -7.73
N GLY A 187 9.10 2.34 -6.67
CA GLY A 187 9.35 2.75 -5.30
C GLY A 187 10.80 2.51 -4.84
N ARG A 188 11.41 1.39 -5.22
CA ARG A 188 12.82 1.08 -4.88
C ARG A 188 13.78 2.15 -5.42
N ILE A 189 13.57 2.59 -6.66
CA ILE A 189 14.39 3.63 -7.29
C ILE A 189 14.18 4.97 -6.59
N HIS A 190 12.91 5.34 -6.31
CA HIS A 190 12.58 6.60 -5.64
C HIS A 190 13.22 6.67 -4.25
N HIS A 191 13.18 5.61 -3.46
CA HIS A 191 13.82 5.56 -2.15
C HIS A 191 15.33 5.66 -2.23
N ALA A 192 15.97 4.95 -3.15
CA ALA A 192 17.42 5.03 -3.35
C ALA A 192 17.86 6.47 -3.69
N MET A 193 17.17 7.11 -4.62
CA MET A 193 17.50 8.48 -5.05
C MET A 193 17.27 9.51 -3.93
N ARG A 194 16.17 9.40 -3.17
CA ARG A 194 15.97 10.27 -1.99
C ARG A 194 17.04 10.08 -0.94
N THR A 195 17.49 8.85 -0.72
CA THR A 195 18.60 8.56 0.21
C THR A 195 19.91 9.22 -0.25
N ILE A 196 20.19 9.22 -1.55
CA ILE A 196 21.34 9.94 -2.13
C ILE A 196 21.23 11.44 -1.86
N GLY A 197 20.03 12.02 -2.07
CA GLY A 197 19.78 13.43 -1.78
C GLY A 197 19.98 13.80 -0.30
N MET A 198 19.52 12.94 0.63
CA MET A 198 19.76 13.11 2.07
C MET A 198 21.24 13.00 2.43
N ALA A 199 21.94 11.99 1.90
CA ALA A 199 23.36 11.80 2.13
C ALA A 199 24.19 13.00 1.61
N GLY A 200 23.89 13.49 0.40
CA GLY A 200 24.54 14.67 -0.16
C GLY A 200 24.26 15.98 0.59
N LYS A 201 23.23 16.04 1.45
CA LYS A 201 22.99 17.16 2.34
C LYS A 201 23.79 17.04 3.66
N ALA A 202 24.10 15.81 4.07
CA ALA A 202 24.82 15.53 5.31
C ALA A 202 26.34 15.71 5.17
N LEU A 203 26.88 15.67 3.94
CA LEU A 203 28.28 15.96 3.60
C LEU A 203 28.52 17.48 3.45
#